data_dfb93b3d240c958b6edca2a4b91b9827
#
_entry.id   dfb93b3d240c958b6edca2a4b91b9827
#
_cell.length_a   1.000
_cell.length_b   1.000
_cell.length_c   1.000
_cell.angle_alpha   90.00
_cell.angle_beta   90.00
_cell.angle_gamma   90.00
#
_symmetry.space_group_name_H-M   'P 1'
#
loop_
_entity.id
_entity.type
_entity.pdbx_description
1 polymer ?
#
loop_
_entity_poly.entity_id
_entity_poly.type
_entity_poly.pdbx_seq_one_letter_code
_entity_poly.pdbx_strand_id
1 'polypeptide(L)'
;RIIMSQTLPTGLPTNLPFDEGFFSHFTDIMDDMMSTKENPLADSPYMIGMMGGTSLDGLDAVLCQFYEIDEDNDEPVEILATVSEPFPDDLRAVLLALTQPNGVAQLIADDNLAFESELDVFGWASVFYAEFAANLVNQLLEKAQVTPDEVTAIGCHGQTVRHRPQWSFSLQLLDPNVLAERTAIAVVSDFRRRDMAVGGQGAPLVPAFHQAMFAAPPYHADKVMPKVILNLGGIANITVLDGSD
;
A
#
# COMPACT_ATOMS: atom_id res chain seq x y z
N ARG A 1 -19.83 15.56 9.80
CA ARG A 1 -20.90 14.78 9.13
C ARG A 1 -21.29 15.52 7.85
N ILE A 2 -20.64 15.20 6.74
CA ILE A 2 -21.06 15.67 5.41
C ILE A 2 -21.75 14.48 4.75
N ILE A 3 -23.07 14.54 4.68
CA ILE A 3 -23.89 13.60 3.92
C ILE A 3 -23.87 14.09 2.47
N MET A 4 -23.05 13.46 1.62
CA MET A 4 -23.20 13.59 0.18
C MET A 4 -24.13 12.48 -0.29
N SER A 5 -25.38 12.86 -0.62
CA SER A 5 -26.30 12.06 -1.41
C SER A 5 -25.73 11.94 -2.82
N GLN A 6 -25.03 10.85 -3.12
CA GLN A 6 -24.69 10.49 -4.50
C GLN A 6 -25.66 9.39 -4.94
N THR A 7 -26.47 9.70 -5.94
CA THR A 7 -27.24 8.71 -6.66
C THR A 7 -26.27 7.78 -7.41
N LEU A 8 -26.32 6.50 -7.08
CA LEU A 8 -25.59 5.45 -7.80
C LEU A 8 -25.94 5.48 -9.31
N PRO A 9 -24.98 5.19 -10.21
CA PRO A 9 -25.25 5.08 -11.63
C PRO A 9 -26.35 4.04 -11.87
N THR A 10 -27.38 4.41 -12.61
CA THR A 10 -28.44 3.51 -13.04
C THR A 10 -27.86 2.47 -14.01
N GLY A 11 -27.75 1.21 -13.57
CA GLY A 11 -27.31 0.10 -14.43
C GLY A 11 -26.51 -1.01 -13.73
N LEU A 12 -26.24 -0.89 -12.44
CA LEU A 12 -25.68 -2.03 -11.70
C LEU A 12 -26.76 -3.06 -11.38
N PRO A 13 -26.47 -4.39 -11.51
CA PRO A 13 -27.40 -5.43 -11.12
C PRO A 13 -27.69 -5.32 -9.61
N THR A 14 -28.95 -5.17 -9.26
CA THR A 14 -29.44 -5.00 -7.89
C THR A 14 -29.52 -6.31 -7.09
N ASN A 15 -29.11 -7.42 -7.66
CA ASN A 15 -29.16 -8.74 -7.03
C ASN A 15 -27.75 -9.34 -6.96
N LEU A 16 -26.94 -8.89 -6.03
CA LEU A 16 -25.78 -9.67 -5.60
C LEU A 16 -26.28 -10.75 -4.64
N PRO A 17 -25.80 -12.01 -4.75
CA PRO A 17 -26.30 -13.16 -3.98
C PRO A 17 -25.73 -13.22 -2.56
N PHE A 18 -25.58 -12.08 -1.90
CA PHE A 18 -25.10 -12.00 -0.53
C PHE A 18 -26.28 -11.70 0.39
N ASP A 19 -26.78 -12.73 1.07
CA ASP A 19 -27.79 -12.58 2.09
C ASP A 19 -27.18 -12.15 3.45
N GLU A 20 -28.02 -11.78 4.40
CA GLU A 20 -27.58 -11.37 5.73
C GLU A 20 -26.80 -12.48 6.45
N GLY A 21 -27.01 -13.75 6.11
CA GLY A 21 -26.29 -14.91 6.65
C GLY A 21 -24.83 -14.98 6.21
N PHE A 22 -24.50 -14.51 4.99
CA PHE A 22 -23.12 -14.46 4.51
C PHE A 22 -22.28 -13.47 5.33
N PHE A 23 -22.84 -12.29 5.62
CA PHE A 23 -22.12 -11.29 6.41
C PHE A 23 -21.96 -11.70 7.88
N SER A 24 -22.96 -12.35 8.49
CA SER A 24 -22.83 -12.84 9.87
C SER A 24 -21.77 -13.94 9.97
N HIS A 25 -21.76 -14.87 9.04
CA HIS A 25 -20.75 -15.95 9.00
C HIS A 25 -19.33 -15.42 8.76
N PHE A 26 -19.18 -14.39 7.90
CA PHE A 26 -17.89 -13.73 7.68
C PHE A 26 -17.42 -12.99 8.94
N THR A 27 -18.33 -12.34 9.67
CA THR A 27 -18.01 -11.65 10.92
C THR A 27 -17.58 -12.65 11.99
N ASP A 28 -18.28 -13.78 12.12
CA ASP A 28 -17.95 -14.86 13.08
C ASP A 28 -16.55 -15.46 12.79
N ILE A 29 -16.21 -15.67 11.50
CA ILE A 29 -14.87 -16.13 11.09
C ILE A 29 -13.81 -15.07 11.42
N MET A 30 -14.09 -13.80 11.19
CA MET A 30 -13.15 -12.72 11.50
C MET A 30 -12.95 -12.56 13.01
N ASP A 31 -14.02 -12.69 13.82
CA ASP A 31 -13.94 -12.63 15.28
C ASP A 31 -13.17 -13.84 15.85
N ASP A 32 -13.34 -15.03 15.28
CA ASP A 32 -12.57 -16.21 15.66
C ASP A 32 -11.09 -16.08 15.30
N MET A 33 -10.78 -15.55 14.11
CA MET A 33 -9.40 -15.23 13.69
C MET A 33 -8.75 -14.14 14.56
N MET A 34 -9.54 -13.19 15.07
CA MET A 34 -9.06 -12.10 15.93
C MET A 34 -8.99 -12.52 17.40
N SER A 35 -9.72 -13.57 17.81
CA SER A 35 -9.76 -14.08 19.19
C SER A 35 -8.69 -15.10 19.53
N THR A 36 -7.93 -15.62 18.55
CA THR A 36 -6.78 -16.48 18.79
C THR A 36 -5.68 -15.68 19.46
N LYS A 37 -5.48 -15.90 20.73
CA LYS A 37 -4.64 -15.16 21.68
C LYS A 37 -3.14 -15.23 21.44
N GLU A 38 -2.68 -15.76 20.32
CA GLU A 38 -1.28 -15.76 19.94
C GLU A 38 -1.22 -15.40 18.45
N ASN A 39 -1.05 -14.10 18.18
CA ASN A 39 -0.65 -13.67 16.86
C ASN A 39 0.79 -14.16 16.65
N PRO A 40 1.04 -15.14 15.78
CA PRO A 40 2.40 -15.63 15.54
C PRO A 40 3.32 -14.55 14.95
N LEU A 41 2.76 -13.40 14.54
CA LEU A 41 3.48 -12.24 14.06
C LEU A 41 3.91 -11.27 15.19
N ALA A 42 3.46 -11.50 16.43
CA ALA A 42 3.74 -10.58 17.55
C ALA A 42 5.20 -10.63 18.04
N ASP A 43 5.92 -11.71 17.72
CA ASP A 43 7.29 -11.92 18.20
C ASP A 43 8.36 -11.47 17.19
N SER A 44 7.98 -11.09 15.97
CA SER A 44 8.92 -10.64 14.96
C SER A 44 9.06 -9.12 14.97
N PRO A 45 10.26 -8.57 15.25
CA PRO A 45 10.43 -7.14 15.44
C PRO A 45 10.45 -6.33 14.14
N TYR A 46 10.62 -6.98 12.98
CA TYR A 46 10.90 -6.28 11.73
C TYR A 46 9.70 -6.20 10.79
N MET A 47 9.62 -5.09 10.06
CA MET A 47 8.65 -4.86 8.98
C MET A 47 9.34 -4.31 7.74
N ILE A 48 8.81 -4.65 6.57
CA ILE A 48 9.28 -4.09 5.30
C ILE A 48 8.19 -3.20 4.72
N GLY A 49 8.55 -1.98 4.35
CA GLY A 49 7.72 -1.07 3.59
C GLY A 49 8.21 -0.92 2.16
N MET A 50 7.31 -0.98 1.17
CA MET A 50 7.65 -0.82 -0.25
C MET A 50 6.77 0.21 -0.92
N MET A 51 7.37 1.13 -1.69
CA MET A 51 6.66 2.19 -2.38
C MET A 51 7.32 2.53 -3.72
N GLY A 52 6.53 2.57 -4.80
CA GLY A 52 6.89 3.19 -6.07
C GLY A 52 6.12 4.48 -6.27
N GLY A 53 6.80 5.55 -6.67
CA GLY A 53 6.21 6.85 -6.95
C GLY A 53 5.43 6.87 -8.28
N THR A 54 4.62 7.92 -8.48
CA THR A 54 3.93 8.17 -9.76
C THR A 54 4.87 8.59 -10.89
N SER A 55 6.11 8.94 -10.58
CA SER A 55 7.20 9.22 -11.53
C SER A 55 7.64 7.98 -12.31
N LEU A 56 7.33 6.77 -11.80
CA LEU A 56 7.75 5.50 -12.39
C LEU A 56 9.28 5.37 -12.53
N ASP A 57 10.02 5.93 -11.57
CA ASP A 57 11.48 5.88 -11.58
C ASP A 57 12.01 4.53 -11.09
N GLY A 58 11.33 3.95 -10.10
CA GLY A 58 11.75 2.71 -9.47
C GLY A 58 10.89 2.35 -8.26
N LEU A 59 11.37 1.38 -7.52
CA LEU A 59 10.76 0.88 -6.30
C LEU A 59 11.75 1.03 -5.15
N ASP A 60 11.28 1.61 -4.06
CA ASP A 60 12.00 1.72 -2.81
C ASP A 60 11.50 0.66 -1.82
N ALA A 61 12.43 0.07 -1.08
CA ALA A 61 12.15 -0.85 0.01
C ALA A 61 12.94 -0.45 1.27
N VAL A 62 12.28 -0.50 2.41
CA VAL A 62 12.86 -0.18 3.71
C VAL A 62 12.57 -1.32 4.69
N LEU A 63 13.59 -1.75 5.42
CA LEU A 63 13.45 -2.61 6.58
C LEU A 63 13.51 -1.75 7.82
N CYS A 64 12.50 -1.85 8.68
CA CYS A 64 12.38 -1.06 9.89
C CYS A 64 11.85 -1.87 11.06
N GLN A 65 12.10 -1.36 12.26
CA GLN A 65 11.55 -1.83 13.51
C GLN A 65 10.74 -0.71 14.14
N PHE A 66 9.57 -1.06 14.69
CA PHE A 66 8.71 -0.11 15.39
C PHE A 66 8.85 -0.30 16.89
N TYR A 67 8.84 0.81 17.61
CA TYR A 67 8.95 0.85 19.06
C TYR A 67 7.76 1.59 19.67
N GLU A 68 7.40 1.25 20.89
CA GLU A 68 6.49 2.07 21.67
C GLU A 68 7.18 3.38 22.06
N ILE A 69 6.42 4.47 22.00
CA ILE A 69 6.88 5.79 22.43
C ILE A 69 6.60 5.91 23.91
N ASP A 70 7.65 6.15 24.70
CA ASP A 70 7.58 6.40 26.14
C ASP A 70 8.52 7.56 26.54
N GLU A 71 8.68 7.79 27.85
CA GLU A 71 9.53 8.88 28.35
C GLU A 71 11.04 8.67 28.05
N ASP A 72 11.46 7.44 27.82
CA ASP A 72 12.83 7.05 27.55
C ASP A 72 13.12 6.91 26.04
N ASN A 73 12.09 6.74 25.21
CA ASN A 73 12.20 6.56 23.77
C ASN A 73 11.18 7.41 23.00
N ASP A 74 11.65 8.44 22.33
CA ASP A 74 10.87 9.32 21.47
C ASP A 74 11.03 9.02 19.97
N GLU A 75 11.78 7.97 19.60
CA GLU A 75 11.96 7.50 18.25
C GLU A 75 11.10 6.26 17.98
N PRO A 76 9.91 6.41 17.34
CA PRO A 76 8.96 5.30 17.16
C PRO A 76 9.37 4.31 16.08
N VAL A 77 10.37 4.59 15.27
CA VAL A 77 10.84 3.72 14.20
C VAL A 77 12.35 3.82 14.00
N GLU A 78 13.00 2.67 13.87
CA GLU A 78 14.39 2.56 13.45
C GLU A 78 14.44 2.02 12.01
N ILE A 79 15.21 2.66 11.13
CA ILE A 79 15.48 2.18 9.78
C ILE A 79 16.78 1.40 9.78
N LEU A 80 16.68 0.09 9.52
CA LEU A 80 17.81 -0.85 9.54
C LEU A 80 18.53 -0.93 8.20
N ALA A 81 17.76 -0.95 7.12
CA ALA A 81 18.30 -0.99 5.77
C ALA A 81 17.31 -0.40 4.76
N THR A 82 17.85 0.07 3.64
CA THR A 82 17.07 0.54 2.49
C THR A 82 17.68 0.01 1.20
N VAL A 83 16.84 -0.28 0.21
CA VAL A 83 17.24 -0.61 -1.16
C VAL A 83 16.32 0.15 -2.10
N SER A 84 16.90 0.70 -3.17
CA SER A 84 16.16 1.39 -4.23
C SER A 84 16.66 0.89 -5.57
N GLU A 85 15.75 0.47 -6.44
CA GLU A 85 16.10 0.00 -7.78
C GLU A 85 15.22 0.65 -8.84
N PRO A 86 15.79 1.12 -9.95
CA PRO A 86 15.01 1.60 -11.08
C PRO A 86 14.20 0.47 -11.69
N PHE A 87 13.00 0.78 -12.18
CA PHE A 87 12.24 -0.21 -12.94
C PHE A 87 12.98 -0.58 -14.22
N PRO A 88 13.02 -1.90 -14.59
CA PRO A 88 13.46 -2.30 -15.91
C PRO A 88 12.68 -1.55 -17.00
N ASP A 89 13.33 -1.21 -18.11
CA ASP A 89 12.75 -0.40 -19.18
C ASP A 89 11.43 -0.98 -19.71
N ASP A 90 11.36 -2.30 -19.88
CA ASP A 90 10.15 -2.99 -20.35
C ASP A 90 9.00 -2.87 -19.34
N LEU A 91 9.27 -3.08 -18.06
CA LEU A 91 8.27 -2.91 -17.01
C LEU A 91 7.82 -1.45 -16.95
N ARG A 92 8.75 -0.52 -16.96
CA ARG A 92 8.46 0.91 -16.93
C ARG A 92 7.57 1.35 -18.09
N ALA A 93 7.85 0.87 -19.31
CA ALA A 93 7.06 1.15 -20.50
C ALA A 93 5.60 0.65 -20.33
N VAL A 94 5.43 -0.58 -19.83
CA VAL A 94 4.11 -1.16 -19.57
C VAL A 94 3.37 -0.39 -18.47
N LEU A 95 4.05 -0.05 -17.36
CA LEU A 95 3.45 0.74 -16.28
C LEU A 95 2.98 2.10 -16.80
N LEU A 96 3.79 2.78 -17.61
CA LEU A 96 3.44 4.06 -18.22
C LEU A 96 2.21 3.92 -19.13
N ALA A 97 2.17 2.89 -19.98
CA ALA A 97 1.02 2.62 -20.86
C ALA A 97 -0.27 2.38 -20.05
N LEU A 98 -0.20 1.60 -18.97
CA LEU A 98 -1.33 1.34 -18.08
C LEU A 98 -1.85 2.60 -17.38
N THR A 99 -1.02 3.62 -17.14
CA THR A 99 -1.46 4.89 -16.56
C THR A 99 -2.22 5.78 -17.55
N GLN A 100 -2.03 5.59 -18.85
CA GLN A 100 -2.62 6.42 -19.90
C GLN A 100 -3.95 5.84 -20.40
N PRO A 101 -4.93 6.68 -20.73
CA PRO A 101 -6.13 6.22 -21.43
C PRO A 101 -5.74 5.61 -22.80
N ASN A 102 -6.15 4.36 -23.03
CA ASN A 102 -5.83 3.59 -24.26
C ASN A 102 -4.32 3.39 -24.55
N GLY A 103 -3.43 3.66 -23.57
CA GLY A 103 -1.98 3.52 -23.78
C GLY A 103 -1.55 2.09 -24.10
N VAL A 104 -2.25 1.10 -23.57
CA VAL A 104 -1.98 -0.31 -23.83
C VAL A 104 -2.35 -0.71 -25.26
N ALA A 105 -3.40 -0.10 -25.86
CA ALA A 105 -3.80 -0.41 -27.23
C ALA A 105 -2.67 -0.11 -28.24
N GLN A 106 -1.90 0.94 -28.01
CA GLN A 106 -0.74 1.27 -28.82
C GLN A 106 0.39 0.26 -28.60
N LEU A 107 0.63 -0.15 -27.36
CA LEU A 107 1.65 -1.13 -26.98
C LEU A 107 1.38 -2.51 -27.60
N ILE A 108 0.11 -2.94 -27.68
CA ILE A 108 -0.32 -4.17 -28.34
C ILE A 108 -0.16 -4.05 -29.87
N ALA A 109 -0.44 -2.87 -30.45
CA ALA A 109 -0.37 -2.64 -31.89
C ALA A 109 1.07 -2.53 -32.42
N ASP A 110 1.98 -1.98 -31.60
CA ASP A 110 3.35 -1.65 -32.03
C ASP A 110 4.29 -2.85 -31.99
N ASP A 111 3.97 -3.94 -31.30
CA ASP A 111 4.70 -5.20 -31.48
C ASP A 111 4.39 -6.36 -30.53
N ASN A 112 4.65 -7.57 -31.00
CA ASN A 112 5.21 -8.81 -30.42
C ASN A 112 4.78 -9.26 -29.00
N LEU A 113 4.04 -8.46 -28.25
CA LEU A 113 3.41 -8.93 -27.03
C LEU A 113 2.15 -9.70 -27.43
N ALA A 114 2.13 -11.01 -27.16
CA ALA A 114 0.99 -11.89 -27.42
C ALA A 114 -0.22 -11.60 -26.51
N PHE A 115 -0.44 -10.33 -26.14
CA PHE A 115 -1.57 -9.90 -25.33
C PHE A 115 -2.73 -9.49 -26.21
N GLU A 116 -3.93 -9.93 -25.84
CA GLU A 116 -5.16 -9.65 -26.58
C GLU A 116 -5.93 -8.44 -25.99
N SER A 117 -5.64 -8.05 -24.73
CA SER A 117 -6.38 -7.01 -24.03
C SER A 117 -5.55 -6.24 -23.00
N GLU A 118 -6.04 -5.07 -22.57
CA GLU A 118 -5.47 -4.31 -21.44
C GLU A 118 -5.46 -5.13 -20.14
N LEU A 119 -6.43 -6.04 -19.99
CA LEU A 119 -6.53 -6.90 -18.80
C LEU A 119 -5.40 -7.94 -18.77
N ASP A 120 -5.03 -8.50 -19.92
CA ASP A 120 -3.90 -9.45 -20.02
C ASP A 120 -2.59 -8.75 -19.65
N VAL A 121 -2.39 -7.53 -20.18
CA VAL A 121 -1.21 -6.71 -19.87
C VAL A 121 -1.18 -6.36 -18.38
N PHE A 122 -2.31 -6.00 -17.78
CA PHE A 122 -2.40 -5.71 -16.36
C PHE A 122 -2.08 -6.95 -15.51
N GLY A 123 -2.63 -8.11 -15.85
CA GLY A 123 -2.37 -9.38 -15.15
C GLY A 123 -0.89 -9.77 -15.21
N TRP A 124 -0.31 -9.77 -16.42
CA TRP A 124 1.10 -10.05 -16.62
C TRP A 124 2.00 -9.07 -15.85
N ALA A 125 1.73 -7.78 -15.97
CA ALA A 125 2.51 -6.74 -15.30
C ALA A 125 2.41 -6.84 -13.78
N SER A 126 1.26 -7.28 -13.23
CA SER A 126 1.09 -7.50 -11.79
C SER A 126 2.04 -8.57 -11.26
N VAL A 127 2.17 -9.68 -11.99
CA VAL A 127 3.12 -10.76 -11.67
C VAL A 127 4.56 -10.27 -11.81
N PHE A 128 4.89 -9.59 -12.92
CA PHE A 128 6.25 -9.14 -13.18
C PHE A 128 6.72 -8.08 -12.17
N TYR A 129 5.82 -7.17 -11.78
CA TYR A 129 6.08 -6.21 -10.70
C TYR A 129 6.34 -6.92 -9.36
N ALA A 130 5.57 -7.96 -9.04
CA ALA A 130 5.73 -8.71 -7.81
C ALA A 130 7.06 -9.49 -7.77
N GLU A 131 7.49 -10.10 -8.89
CA GLU A 131 8.82 -10.74 -9.01
C GLU A 131 9.95 -9.71 -8.83
N PHE A 132 9.81 -8.52 -9.42
CA PHE A 132 10.76 -7.43 -9.23
C PHE A 132 10.80 -6.98 -7.76
N ALA A 133 9.64 -6.78 -7.12
CA ALA A 133 9.53 -6.44 -5.72
C ALA A 133 10.15 -7.49 -4.80
N ALA A 134 9.94 -8.79 -5.10
CA ALA A 134 10.53 -9.88 -4.33
C ALA A 134 12.07 -9.88 -4.41
N ASN A 135 12.63 -9.56 -5.57
CA ASN A 135 14.09 -9.42 -5.71
C ASN A 135 14.64 -8.29 -4.84
N LEU A 136 13.91 -7.15 -4.73
CA LEU A 136 14.32 -6.07 -3.83
C LEU A 136 14.26 -6.50 -2.37
N VAL A 137 13.21 -7.22 -1.96
CA VAL A 137 13.10 -7.76 -0.60
C VAL A 137 14.28 -8.67 -0.28
N ASN A 138 14.64 -9.58 -1.18
CA ASN A 138 15.79 -10.48 -0.98
C ASN A 138 17.09 -9.71 -0.84
N GLN A 139 17.34 -8.69 -1.67
CA GLN A 139 18.51 -7.81 -1.55
C GLN A 139 18.51 -7.05 -0.20
N LEU A 140 17.33 -6.58 0.24
CA LEU A 140 17.17 -5.86 1.50
C LEU A 140 17.52 -6.76 2.70
N LEU A 141 17.00 -7.98 2.71
CA LEU A 141 17.26 -8.99 3.73
C LEU A 141 18.76 -9.38 3.77
N GLU A 142 19.37 -9.61 2.61
CA GLU A 142 20.81 -9.91 2.50
C GLU A 142 21.63 -8.74 3.06
N LYS A 143 21.31 -7.50 2.68
CA LYS A 143 21.99 -6.30 3.14
C LYS A 143 21.88 -6.12 4.66
N ALA A 144 20.72 -6.42 5.24
CA ALA A 144 20.46 -6.31 6.67
C ALA A 144 20.96 -7.52 7.46
N GLN A 145 21.30 -8.62 6.81
CA GLN A 145 21.61 -9.92 7.43
C GLN A 145 20.44 -10.47 8.27
N VAL A 146 19.21 -10.29 7.79
CA VAL A 146 17.94 -10.70 8.41
C VAL A 146 17.33 -11.81 7.57
N THR A 147 16.73 -12.79 8.22
CA THR A 147 16.03 -13.91 7.57
C THR A 147 14.53 -13.62 7.39
N PRO A 148 13.84 -14.24 6.43
CA PRO A 148 12.41 -14.00 6.21
C PRO A 148 11.51 -14.23 7.43
N ASP A 149 11.84 -15.19 8.28
CA ASP A 149 11.09 -15.55 9.49
C ASP A 149 11.23 -14.52 10.63
N GLU A 150 12.21 -13.60 10.53
CA GLU A 150 12.35 -12.47 11.44
C GLU A 150 11.49 -11.26 11.03
N VAL A 151 10.85 -11.31 9.85
CA VAL A 151 10.03 -10.20 9.32
C VAL A 151 8.54 -10.50 9.51
N THR A 152 7.86 -9.65 10.25
CA THR A 152 6.42 -9.78 10.51
C THR A 152 5.58 -9.70 9.22
N ALA A 153 5.83 -8.69 8.40
CA ALA A 153 5.09 -8.50 7.15
C ALA A 153 5.79 -7.52 6.20
N ILE A 154 5.43 -7.65 4.93
CA ILE A 154 5.73 -6.67 3.88
C ILE A 154 4.49 -5.82 3.64
N GLY A 155 4.57 -4.50 3.87
CA GLY A 155 3.59 -3.53 3.41
C GLY A 155 3.94 -3.07 2.01
N CYS A 156 3.23 -3.53 0.97
CA CYS A 156 3.52 -3.16 -0.41
C CYS A 156 2.34 -2.37 -1.02
N HIS A 157 2.60 -1.10 -1.34
CA HIS A 157 1.59 -0.24 -1.96
C HIS A 157 1.22 -0.69 -3.38
N GLY A 158 2.16 -1.28 -4.12
CA GLY A 158 2.03 -1.53 -5.55
C GLY A 158 2.13 -0.24 -6.37
N GLN A 159 1.92 -0.33 -7.68
CA GLN A 159 1.95 0.82 -8.59
C GLN A 159 0.56 1.30 -8.93
N THR A 160 0.23 2.55 -8.61
CA THR A 160 -1.08 3.12 -8.97
C THR A 160 -1.20 3.28 -10.49
N VAL A 161 -2.17 2.62 -11.09
CA VAL A 161 -2.49 2.70 -12.52
C VAL A 161 -3.80 3.43 -12.79
N ARG A 162 -4.74 3.41 -11.84
CA ARG A 162 -5.98 4.19 -11.90
C ARG A 162 -6.36 4.68 -10.52
N HIS A 163 -6.78 5.92 -10.42
CA HIS A 163 -7.37 6.48 -9.22
C HIS A 163 -8.61 7.29 -9.62
N ARG A 164 -9.78 6.83 -9.16
CA ARG A 164 -11.08 7.40 -9.51
C ARG A 164 -11.96 7.52 -8.26
N PRO A 165 -11.65 8.45 -7.36
CA PRO A 165 -12.40 8.61 -6.09
C PRO A 165 -13.87 8.92 -6.35
N GLN A 166 -14.21 9.60 -7.45
CA GLN A 166 -15.59 9.86 -7.85
C GLN A 166 -16.40 8.59 -8.18
N TRP A 167 -15.72 7.48 -8.43
CA TRP A 167 -16.31 6.15 -8.67
C TRP A 167 -15.96 5.16 -7.57
N SER A 168 -15.46 5.65 -6.45
CA SER A 168 -15.09 4.89 -5.25
C SER A 168 -14.12 3.74 -5.52
N PHE A 169 -13.16 3.92 -6.46
CA PHE A 169 -12.10 2.95 -6.67
C PHE A 169 -10.72 3.55 -6.92
N SER A 170 -9.73 2.78 -6.53
CA SER A 170 -8.32 2.98 -6.87
C SER A 170 -7.72 1.62 -7.21
N LEU A 171 -6.89 1.57 -8.23
CA LEU A 171 -6.29 0.34 -8.71
C LEU A 171 -4.78 0.46 -8.64
N GLN A 172 -4.19 -0.36 -7.79
CA GLN A 172 -2.75 -0.55 -7.65
C GLN A 172 -2.37 -1.90 -8.27
N LEU A 173 -1.35 -1.87 -9.11
CA LEU A 173 -0.81 -3.05 -9.76
C LEU A 173 0.16 -3.73 -8.80
N LEU A 174 -0.12 -4.97 -8.46
CA LEU A 174 0.68 -5.91 -7.66
C LEU A 174 -0.01 -7.26 -7.68
N ASP A 175 0.74 -8.36 -7.72
CA ASP A 175 0.26 -9.65 -7.27
C ASP A 175 0.85 -9.97 -5.89
N PRO A 176 0.08 -9.77 -4.80
CA PRO A 176 0.60 -9.99 -3.45
C PRO A 176 0.88 -11.45 -3.13
N ASN A 177 0.21 -12.40 -3.84
CA ASN A 177 0.45 -13.83 -3.64
C ASN A 177 1.80 -14.25 -4.19
N VAL A 178 2.18 -13.71 -5.37
CA VAL A 178 3.51 -13.94 -5.94
C VAL A 178 4.59 -13.36 -5.02
N LEU A 179 4.40 -12.13 -4.53
CA LEU A 179 5.35 -11.52 -3.61
C LEU A 179 5.51 -12.36 -2.33
N ALA A 180 4.40 -12.78 -1.71
CA ALA A 180 4.42 -13.63 -0.52
C ALA A 180 5.11 -14.98 -0.75
N GLU A 181 4.80 -15.64 -1.86
CA GLU A 181 5.40 -16.93 -2.22
C GLU A 181 6.91 -16.83 -2.45
N ARG A 182 7.38 -15.75 -3.13
CA ARG A 182 8.80 -15.55 -3.44
C ARG A 182 9.65 -15.16 -2.23
N THR A 183 9.03 -14.54 -1.23
CA THR A 183 9.75 -14.03 -0.05
C THR A 183 9.53 -14.88 1.19
N ALA A 184 8.53 -15.74 1.20
CA ALA A 184 8.04 -16.47 2.38
C ALA A 184 7.59 -15.55 3.54
N ILE A 185 7.20 -14.30 3.24
CA ILE A 185 6.77 -13.30 4.22
C ILE A 185 5.31 -12.91 3.93
N ALA A 186 4.51 -12.69 4.97
CA ALA A 186 3.14 -12.19 4.84
C ALA A 186 3.12 -10.83 4.14
N VAL A 187 2.14 -10.60 3.24
CA VAL A 187 2.02 -9.35 2.47
C VAL A 187 0.73 -8.64 2.80
N VAL A 188 0.85 -7.37 3.19
CA VAL A 188 -0.26 -6.43 3.35
C VAL A 188 -0.23 -5.47 2.16
N SER A 189 -1.35 -5.36 1.44
CA SER A 189 -1.46 -4.54 0.23
C SER A 189 -2.84 -3.90 0.10
N ASP A 190 -3.07 -3.17 -1.00
CA ASP A 190 -4.37 -2.60 -1.35
C ASP A 190 -4.92 -1.57 -0.32
N PHE A 191 -4.05 -0.79 0.24
CA PHE A 191 -4.36 0.17 1.30
C PHE A 191 -5.44 1.19 0.90
N ARG A 192 -5.42 1.64 -0.37
CA ARG A 192 -6.31 2.71 -0.86
C ARG A 192 -7.76 2.26 -0.95
N ARG A 193 -8.01 1.02 -1.42
CA ARG A 193 -9.38 0.50 -1.51
C ARG A 193 -10.01 0.29 -0.13
N ARG A 194 -9.20 -0.07 0.88
CA ARG A 194 -9.69 -0.20 2.26
C ARG A 194 -10.17 1.15 2.81
N ASP A 195 -9.42 2.24 2.60
CA ASP A 195 -9.82 3.59 2.97
C ASP A 195 -11.11 4.01 2.24
N MET A 196 -11.17 3.77 0.93
CA MET A 196 -12.34 4.12 0.11
C MET A 196 -13.60 3.32 0.51
N ALA A 197 -13.44 2.07 0.92
CA ALA A 197 -14.55 1.23 1.36
C ALA A 197 -15.26 1.77 2.61
N VAL A 198 -14.56 2.54 3.45
CA VAL A 198 -15.14 3.21 4.62
C VAL A 198 -15.48 4.68 4.36
N GLY A 199 -15.49 5.11 3.09
CA GLY A 199 -15.90 6.46 2.67
C GLY A 199 -14.77 7.47 2.51
N GLY A 200 -13.51 7.05 2.60
CA GLY A 200 -12.35 7.89 2.32
C GLY A 200 -12.13 8.11 0.81
N GLN A 201 -11.14 8.93 0.50
CA GLN A 201 -10.76 9.29 -0.88
C GLN A 201 -9.63 8.39 -1.44
N GLY A 202 -9.07 7.49 -0.60
CA GLY A 202 -7.94 6.65 -0.95
C GLY A 202 -6.61 7.39 -1.08
N ALA A 203 -6.59 8.69 -0.86
CA ALA A 203 -5.39 9.56 -0.86
C ALA A 203 -5.71 10.91 -0.22
N PRO A 204 -4.77 11.53 0.55
CA PRO A 204 -3.53 10.93 1.02
C PRO A 204 -3.75 9.90 2.15
N LEU A 205 -2.89 8.90 2.29
CA LEU A 205 -2.93 7.93 3.40
C LEU A 205 -1.84 8.19 4.45
N VAL A 206 -0.83 8.97 4.09
CA VAL A 206 0.33 9.27 4.93
C VAL A 206 0.05 10.15 6.18
N PRO A 207 -1.05 10.93 6.31
CA PRO A 207 -1.28 11.78 7.48
C PRO A 207 -1.30 11.04 8.81
N ALA A 208 -1.83 9.81 8.86
CA ALA A 208 -1.80 8.99 10.08
C ALA A 208 -0.37 8.63 10.51
N PHE A 209 0.50 8.33 9.55
CA PHE A 209 1.93 8.10 9.79
C PHE A 209 2.61 9.40 10.24
N HIS A 210 2.33 10.53 9.59
CA HIS A 210 2.88 11.82 10.01
C HIS A 210 2.49 12.17 11.44
N GLN A 211 1.25 11.87 11.84
CA GLN A 211 0.80 12.07 13.22
C GLN A 211 1.59 11.20 14.19
N ALA A 212 1.73 9.92 13.90
CA ALA A 212 2.46 8.99 14.75
C ALA A 212 3.95 9.35 14.91
N MET A 213 4.57 9.85 13.82
CA MET A 213 6.01 10.12 13.78
C MET A 213 6.38 11.52 14.27
N PHE A 214 5.52 12.52 14.07
CA PHE A 214 5.89 13.92 14.20
C PHE A 214 4.99 14.71 15.14
N ALA A 215 3.87 14.15 15.64
CA ALA A 215 3.12 14.79 16.71
C ALA A 215 3.96 14.87 17.99
N ALA A 216 3.69 15.86 18.82
CA ALA A 216 4.34 15.95 20.12
C ALA A 216 3.87 14.78 21.00
N PRO A 217 4.79 14.11 21.73
CA PRO A 217 4.39 13.09 22.68
C PRO A 217 3.43 13.64 23.74
N PRO A 218 2.51 12.84 24.28
CA PRO A 218 1.51 13.30 25.27
C PRO A 218 2.11 13.97 26.52
N TYR A 219 3.32 13.57 26.91
CA TYR A 219 4.06 14.13 28.06
C TYR A 219 4.71 15.49 27.76
N HIS A 220 4.63 16.01 26.54
CA HIS A 220 5.09 17.34 26.13
C HIS A 220 3.93 18.24 25.62
N ALA A 221 2.70 17.95 25.99
CA ALA A 221 1.51 18.65 25.49
C ALA A 221 1.51 20.17 25.74
N ASP A 222 2.24 20.65 26.73
CA ASP A 222 2.43 22.08 27.05
C ASP A 222 3.40 22.82 26.12
N LYS A 223 4.09 22.11 25.22
CA LYS A 223 5.07 22.65 24.26
C LYS A 223 4.71 22.35 22.79
N VAL A 224 3.46 22.04 22.55
CA VAL A 224 3.02 21.70 21.18
C VAL A 224 3.14 22.91 20.27
N MET A 225 4.05 22.85 19.32
CA MET A 225 4.11 23.79 18.20
C MET A 225 3.51 23.14 16.96
N PRO A 226 2.65 23.86 16.24
CA PRO A 226 2.13 23.36 14.97
C PRO A 226 3.27 22.95 14.02
N LYS A 227 3.18 21.75 13.44
CA LYS A 227 4.11 21.26 12.43
C LYS A 227 3.42 21.13 11.09
N VAL A 228 4.12 21.48 10.02
CA VAL A 228 3.64 21.30 8.65
C VAL A 228 4.61 20.39 7.92
N ILE A 229 4.12 19.26 7.45
CA ILE A 229 4.87 18.33 6.62
C ILE A 229 4.45 18.56 5.18
N LEU A 230 5.39 18.92 4.32
CA LEU A 230 5.20 19.16 2.91
C LEU A 230 5.74 17.96 2.11
N ASN A 231 4.89 17.32 1.33
CA ASN A 231 5.27 16.31 0.35
C ASN A 231 5.24 16.92 -1.06
N LEU A 232 6.36 16.82 -1.76
CA LEU A 232 6.52 17.29 -3.14
C LEU A 232 6.84 16.11 -4.05
N GLY A 233 5.95 15.86 -5.01
CA GLY A 233 6.10 14.82 -6.01
C GLY A 233 5.35 15.22 -7.29
N GLY A 234 4.88 14.29 -8.08
CA GLY A 234 3.97 14.56 -9.20
C GLY A 234 2.68 15.28 -8.76
N ILE A 235 2.30 15.11 -7.50
CA ILE A 235 1.25 15.84 -6.78
C ILE A 235 1.86 16.33 -5.47
N ALA A 236 1.61 17.58 -5.10
CA ALA A 236 2.04 18.13 -3.81
C ALA A 236 0.86 18.08 -2.81
N ASN A 237 1.18 17.75 -1.56
CA ASN A 237 0.22 17.85 -0.45
C ASN A 237 0.93 18.26 0.84
N ILE A 238 0.14 18.76 1.78
CA ILE A 238 0.61 19.12 3.11
C ILE A 238 -0.20 18.39 4.18
N THR A 239 0.46 18.03 5.27
CA THR A 239 -0.16 17.58 6.52
C THR A 239 0.11 18.64 7.58
N VAL A 240 -0.93 19.11 8.26
CA VAL A 240 -0.82 20.07 9.36
C VAL A 240 -1.11 19.30 10.65
N LEU A 241 -0.15 19.33 11.58
CA LEU A 241 -0.26 18.78 12.92
C LEU A 241 -0.34 19.98 13.87
N ASP A 242 -1.53 20.34 14.28
CA ASP A 242 -1.79 21.55 15.10
C ASP A 242 -1.85 21.25 16.60
N GLY A 243 -1.72 19.98 16.98
CA GLY A 243 -1.78 19.53 18.36
C GLY A 243 -3.19 19.43 18.93
N SER A 244 -4.21 19.58 18.09
CA SER A 244 -5.58 19.23 18.45
C SER A 244 -5.83 17.76 18.13
N ASP A 245 -6.30 16.98 19.08
CA ASP A 245 -6.70 15.56 18.93
C ASP A 245 -7.91 15.38 17.97
#